data_a1dcfc6f4d01f30edac11416e0b9ac45
#
_entry.id   a1dcfc6f4d01f30edac11416e0b9ac45
#
_cell.length_a   1.000
_cell.length_b   1.000
_cell.length_c   1.000
_cell.angle_alpha   90.00
_cell.angle_beta   90.00
_cell.angle_gamma   90.00
#
_symmetry.space_group_name_H-M   'P 1'
#
loop_
_entity.id
_entity.type
_entity.pdbx_description
1 polymer ?
#
loop_
_entity_poly.entity_id
_entity_poly.type
_entity_poly.pdbx_seq_one_letter_code
_entity_poly.pdbx_strand_id
1 'polypeptide(L)'
;SEGGGGKGVRKAKCRADIEPMFRQVADEVKGSPIFLMRLCDGARHIEVQVLSDKHRNVSILSGRDCSMQRRFQKIVEEGPPTAVSPETMRQMELAAARLSLMVDYTHAGTVEYLFLEETGEFFFLELNPRLQVEHPVTEGITGANLPSLQLIVAMGIDLTKLPPSMEINKFLVDVNNPSKDNPFDRVNGHTIAVRITAENAADGWKPTVGTIDQISFQSLPSVWGYFSVKTPAAEVHAYADSQFGHIFAHGKDRRSAARLLQLALKRLHVVGEICTNVPYVAELIATEDFVENRVNTGWLDKLIEARMQLPPPDVSHVAICGALLKAHLAMAESSAKMLKESIDRNHCPTAEQLQTLVELKVEFIWNRTKFDFDVYRHSPEVFTVAANGSLVQAKLQVVPGGAFVCVFGGVAHSFHYEAEPGDKLRLTIDDQVVTLEPEVDPSVLTAPYGGKLTKLFVEDGAHVDKGTPFAEVEVMKMLFPLHASEAGHISLAKAPGALINAGEVLARLQLDDPNIVAKAAPFEGELGDFEPPIEMGNAGPPHVQLRYLEARVHHMLDGYVDNEDKVLELLGAILTDASVMHSEFEELMTGAGSKLPQAPREALGALLGGPDEGLGG
;
A
#
# COMPACT_ATOMS: atom_id res chain seq x y z
N SER A 1 -32.53 4.53 -10.99
CA SER A 1 -32.74 3.81 -9.71
C SER A 1 -32.18 4.66 -8.57
N GLU A 2 -32.68 4.48 -7.37
CA GLU A 2 -32.19 5.15 -6.15
C GLU A 2 -30.89 4.48 -5.61
N GLY A 3 -30.27 3.58 -6.38
CA GLY A 3 -29.03 2.90 -6.02
C GLY A 3 -27.81 3.67 -6.52
N GLY A 4 -26.78 3.81 -5.66
CA GLY A 4 -25.46 4.33 -6.03
C GLY A 4 -24.41 3.21 -6.12
N GLY A 5 -23.25 3.49 -6.75
CA GLY A 5 -22.11 2.57 -6.77
C GLY A 5 -22.35 1.28 -7.58
N GLY A 6 -23.14 1.33 -8.65
CA GLY A 6 -23.45 0.18 -9.50
C GLY A 6 -24.53 -0.76 -8.96
N LYS A 7 -25.09 -0.48 -7.79
CA LYS A 7 -26.25 -1.23 -7.24
C LYS A 7 -27.47 -1.04 -8.15
N GLY A 8 -28.13 -2.13 -8.53
CA GLY A 8 -29.28 -2.09 -9.44
C GLY A 8 -28.91 -1.90 -10.92
N VAL A 9 -27.64 -2.03 -11.30
CA VAL A 9 -27.17 -1.97 -12.69
C VAL A 9 -26.74 -3.36 -13.15
N ARG A 10 -27.24 -3.82 -14.29
CA ARG A 10 -26.85 -5.10 -14.92
C ARG A 10 -26.63 -4.91 -16.41
N LYS A 11 -25.67 -5.63 -16.96
CA LYS A 11 -25.36 -5.65 -18.40
C LYS A 11 -26.06 -6.84 -19.07
N ALA A 12 -27.03 -6.61 -19.96
CA ALA A 12 -27.62 -7.63 -20.79
C ALA A 12 -26.89 -7.66 -22.14
N LYS A 13 -26.27 -8.79 -22.49
CA LYS A 13 -25.54 -8.96 -23.75
C LYS A 13 -26.46 -9.36 -24.90
N CYS A 14 -27.58 -10.01 -24.57
CA CYS A 14 -28.58 -10.42 -25.54
C CYS A 14 -30.00 -10.26 -24.96
N ARG A 15 -31.01 -10.41 -25.82
CA ARG A 15 -32.42 -10.27 -25.43
C ARG A 15 -32.85 -11.29 -24.36
N ALA A 16 -32.25 -12.48 -24.36
CA ALA A 16 -32.57 -13.53 -23.38
C ALA A 16 -32.10 -13.19 -21.95
N ASP A 17 -31.10 -12.33 -21.82
CA ASP A 17 -30.55 -11.92 -20.52
C ASP A 17 -31.44 -10.87 -19.81
N ILE A 18 -32.31 -10.17 -20.56
CA ILE A 18 -33.06 -9.01 -20.04
C ILE A 18 -33.99 -9.43 -18.89
N GLU A 19 -34.78 -10.50 -19.06
CA GLU A 19 -35.75 -10.91 -18.05
C GLU A 19 -35.12 -11.40 -16.73
N PRO A 20 -34.11 -12.28 -16.75
CA PRO A 20 -33.39 -12.66 -15.53
C PRO A 20 -32.75 -11.48 -14.82
N MET A 21 -32.12 -10.57 -15.57
CA MET A 21 -31.46 -9.39 -15.01
C MET A 21 -32.44 -8.36 -14.48
N PHE A 22 -33.60 -8.20 -15.13
CA PHE A 22 -34.68 -7.37 -14.62
C PHE A 22 -35.15 -7.86 -13.25
N ARG A 23 -35.38 -9.17 -13.10
CA ARG A 23 -35.79 -9.76 -11.81
C ARG A 23 -34.74 -9.51 -10.73
N GLN A 24 -33.44 -9.73 -11.03
CA GLN A 24 -32.36 -9.47 -10.09
C GLN A 24 -32.34 -8.00 -9.63
N VAL A 25 -32.48 -7.05 -10.57
CA VAL A 25 -32.49 -5.62 -10.22
C VAL A 25 -33.75 -5.27 -9.41
N ALA A 26 -34.90 -5.84 -9.72
CA ALA A 26 -36.14 -5.60 -8.98
C ALA A 26 -36.07 -6.11 -7.53
N ASP A 27 -35.39 -7.23 -7.31
CA ASP A 27 -35.17 -7.80 -5.97
C ASP A 27 -34.14 -6.99 -5.18
N GLU A 28 -33.12 -6.46 -5.85
CA GLU A 28 -32.03 -5.70 -5.24
C GLU A 28 -32.45 -4.29 -4.83
N VAL A 29 -33.28 -3.62 -5.64
CA VAL A 29 -33.75 -2.25 -5.40
C VAL A 29 -35.28 -2.20 -5.48
N LYS A 30 -35.92 -2.69 -4.41
CA LYS A 30 -37.38 -2.80 -4.34
C LYS A 30 -38.06 -1.44 -4.46
N GLY A 31 -39.03 -1.35 -5.38
CA GLY A 31 -39.85 -0.17 -5.55
C GLY A 31 -39.23 0.94 -6.43
N SER A 32 -38.01 0.80 -6.91
CA SER A 32 -37.38 1.74 -7.82
C SER A 32 -37.76 1.44 -9.27
N PRO A 33 -38.03 2.46 -10.12
CA PRO A 33 -38.27 2.26 -11.53
C PRO A 33 -37.04 1.71 -12.24
N ILE A 34 -37.24 0.68 -13.07
CA ILE A 34 -36.19 0.05 -13.87
C ILE A 34 -36.36 0.49 -15.33
N PHE A 35 -35.26 0.87 -15.96
CA PHE A 35 -35.23 1.27 -17.36
C PHE A 35 -34.01 0.69 -18.08
N LEU A 36 -34.10 0.64 -19.42
CA LEU A 36 -33.02 0.16 -20.28
C LEU A 36 -32.24 1.36 -20.84
N MET A 37 -30.93 1.23 -20.84
CA MET A 37 -30.01 2.18 -21.47
C MET A 37 -29.14 1.47 -22.51
N ARG A 38 -28.64 2.23 -23.51
CA ARG A 38 -27.65 1.72 -24.44
C ARG A 38 -26.36 1.41 -23.68
N LEU A 39 -25.79 0.25 -23.91
CA LEU A 39 -24.48 -0.11 -23.41
C LEU A 39 -23.40 0.49 -24.32
N CYS A 40 -22.46 1.21 -23.72
CA CYS A 40 -21.31 1.79 -24.40
C CYS A 40 -20.05 1.07 -23.89
N ASP A 41 -19.66 -0.03 -24.54
CA ASP A 41 -18.42 -0.74 -24.20
C ASP A 41 -17.21 0.05 -24.69
N GLY A 42 -16.12 0.05 -23.90
CA GLY A 42 -14.88 0.75 -24.23
C GLY A 42 -14.97 2.28 -24.14
N ALA A 43 -16.06 2.82 -23.59
CA ALA A 43 -16.22 4.26 -23.43
C ALA A 43 -15.29 4.81 -22.34
N ARG A 44 -14.97 6.10 -22.43
CA ARG A 44 -14.42 6.89 -21.32
C ARG A 44 -15.54 7.48 -20.50
N HIS A 45 -15.27 7.66 -19.21
CA HIS A 45 -16.16 8.35 -18.28
C HIS A 45 -15.63 9.78 -18.09
N ILE A 46 -16.25 10.71 -18.80
CA ILE A 46 -15.90 12.13 -18.73
C ILE A 46 -16.97 12.86 -17.96
N GLU A 47 -16.57 13.73 -17.05
CA GLU A 47 -17.49 14.53 -16.26
C GLU A 47 -17.14 16.01 -16.33
N VAL A 48 -18.16 16.85 -16.23
CA VAL A 48 -18.05 18.31 -16.33
C VAL A 48 -18.49 18.94 -15.02
N GLN A 49 -17.60 19.72 -14.41
CA GLN A 49 -17.88 20.42 -13.17
C GLN A 49 -18.72 21.67 -13.43
N VAL A 50 -19.90 21.71 -12.83
CA VAL A 50 -20.85 22.82 -12.93
C VAL A 50 -20.93 23.58 -11.62
N LEU A 51 -21.04 24.90 -11.69
CA LEU A 51 -21.44 25.77 -10.59
C LEU A 51 -22.50 26.76 -11.12
N SER A 52 -23.68 26.73 -10.55
CA SER A 52 -24.79 27.61 -10.97
C SER A 52 -25.32 28.40 -9.80
N ASP A 53 -25.79 29.63 -10.06
CA ASP A 53 -26.38 30.51 -9.07
C ASP A 53 -27.89 30.69 -9.25
N LYS A 54 -28.54 31.40 -8.32
CA LYS A 54 -29.97 31.72 -8.35
C LYS A 54 -30.32 32.76 -9.41
N HIS A 55 -29.34 33.41 -10.03
CA HIS A 55 -29.47 34.43 -11.06
C HIS A 55 -29.41 33.85 -12.48
N ARG A 56 -29.36 32.48 -12.58
CA ARG A 56 -29.26 31.73 -13.84
C ARG A 56 -27.88 31.89 -14.53
N ASN A 57 -26.84 32.27 -13.78
CA ASN A 57 -25.47 32.20 -14.28
C ASN A 57 -24.94 30.80 -14.07
N VAL A 58 -24.25 30.28 -15.08
CA VAL A 58 -23.60 28.96 -15.04
C VAL A 58 -22.12 29.12 -15.34
N SER A 59 -21.30 28.64 -14.44
CA SER A 59 -19.84 28.49 -14.60
C SER A 59 -19.53 27.03 -14.86
N ILE A 60 -18.74 26.75 -15.88
CA ILE A 60 -18.24 25.42 -16.20
C ILE A 60 -16.74 25.35 -15.93
N LEU A 61 -16.40 24.63 -14.88
CA LEU A 61 -15.04 24.56 -14.34
C LEU A 61 -14.24 23.39 -14.93
N SER A 62 -14.23 23.28 -16.26
CA SER A 62 -13.58 22.20 -17.01
C SER A 62 -14.15 20.81 -16.71
N GLY A 63 -13.50 19.79 -17.23
CA GLY A 63 -13.87 18.39 -17.04
C GLY A 63 -12.81 17.58 -16.34
N ARG A 64 -13.23 16.37 -15.93
CA ARG A 64 -12.37 15.32 -15.41
C ARG A 64 -12.57 14.03 -16.21
N ASP A 65 -11.52 13.25 -16.35
CA ASP A 65 -11.55 11.87 -16.86
C ASP A 65 -11.54 10.91 -15.66
N CYS A 66 -12.59 10.13 -15.51
CA CYS A 66 -12.77 9.14 -14.46
C CYS A 66 -12.89 7.72 -15.03
N SER A 67 -12.24 7.47 -16.15
CA SER A 67 -12.33 6.20 -16.88
C SER A 67 -11.72 5.03 -16.14
N MET A 68 -10.71 5.27 -15.28
CA MET A 68 -10.10 4.24 -14.51
C MET A 68 -10.97 3.90 -13.30
N GLN A 69 -11.78 2.88 -13.46
CA GLN A 69 -12.74 2.44 -12.47
C GLN A 69 -12.82 0.92 -12.39
N ARG A 70 -13.27 0.41 -11.25
CA ARG A 70 -13.54 -0.99 -11.00
C ARG A 70 -14.98 -1.14 -10.52
N ARG A 71 -15.74 -2.03 -11.17
CA ARG A 71 -17.15 -2.25 -10.83
C ARG A 71 -17.94 -0.94 -10.69
N PHE A 72 -17.72 0.00 -11.60
CA PHE A 72 -18.31 1.35 -11.62
C PHE A 72 -17.87 2.29 -10.47
N GLN A 73 -16.85 1.93 -9.70
CA GLN A 73 -16.23 2.80 -8.71
C GLN A 73 -14.96 3.41 -9.29
N LYS A 74 -14.85 4.74 -9.25
CA LYS A 74 -13.67 5.49 -9.69
C LYS A 74 -12.48 5.15 -8.80
N ILE A 75 -11.32 4.88 -9.39
CA ILE A 75 -10.05 4.60 -8.69
C ILE A 75 -9.06 5.74 -8.92
N VAL A 76 -8.96 6.20 -10.16
CA VAL A 76 -8.13 7.34 -10.54
C VAL A 76 -9.00 8.35 -11.30
N GLU A 77 -8.84 9.61 -10.95
CA GLU A 77 -9.49 10.73 -11.62
C GLU A 77 -8.43 11.74 -12.07
N GLU A 78 -8.57 12.30 -13.25
CA GLU A 78 -7.64 13.28 -13.76
C GLU A 78 -8.30 14.45 -14.48
N GLY A 79 -7.65 15.59 -14.51
CA GLY A 79 -8.10 16.77 -15.22
C GLY A 79 -6.94 17.67 -15.68
N PRO A 80 -7.13 18.34 -16.83
CA PRO A 80 -8.24 18.26 -17.78
C PRO A 80 -8.23 16.93 -18.55
N PRO A 81 -9.36 16.47 -19.14
CA PRO A 81 -9.46 15.21 -19.88
C PRO A 81 -8.74 15.31 -21.23
N THR A 82 -7.49 14.85 -21.28
CA THR A 82 -6.59 14.98 -22.45
C THR A 82 -6.97 14.09 -23.63
N ALA A 83 -7.81 13.08 -23.42
CA ALA A 83 -8.32 12.20 -24.48
C ALA A 83 -9.46 12.83 -25.30
N VAL A 84 -10.06 13.92 -24.80
CA VAL A 84 -11.18 14.59 -25.45
C VAL A 84 -10.66 15.76 -26.28
N SER A 85 -11.12 15.87 -27.53
CA SER A 85 -10.77 17.03 -28.38
C SER A 85 -11.34 18.33 -27.80
N PRO A 86 -10.69 19.50 -28.01
CA PRO A 86 -11.20 20.77 -27.55
C PRO A 86 -12.62 21.07 -28.04
N GLU A 87 -12.95 20.66 -29.27
CA GLU A 87 -14.30 20.83 -29.84
C GLU A 87 -15.33 19.99 -29.10
N THR A 88 -15.05 18.71 -28.88
CA THR A 88 -15.95 17.81 -28.14
C THR A 88 -16.12 18.27 -26.70
N MET A 89 -15.01 18.69 -26.03
CA MET A 89 -15.06 19.20 -24.66
C MET A 89 -15.96 20.43 -24.57
N ARG A 90 -15.86 21.37 -25.52
CA ARG A 90 -16.73 22.54 -25.58
C ARG A 90 -18.21 22.16 -25.75
N GLN A 91 -18.50 21.13 -26.57
CA GLN A 91 -19.88 20.64 -26.74
C GLN A 91 -20.41 20.01 -25.45
N MET A 92 -19.59 19.25 -24.72
CA MET A 92 -19.93 18.69 -23.41
C MET A 92 -20.20 19.80 -22.39
N GLU A 93 -19.34 20.82 -22.33
CA GLU A 93 -19.48 21.98 -21.45
C GLU A 93 -20.76 22.73 -21.73
N LEU A 94 -21.08 22.99 -23.02
CA LEU A 94 -22.29 23.67 -23.44
C LEU A 94 -23.55 22.84 -23.13
N ALA A 95 -23.50 21.53 -23.33
CA ALA A 95 -24.59 20.62 -22.97
C ALA A 95 -24.84 20.62 -21.46
N ALA A 96 -23.78 20.59 -20.63
CA ALA A 96 -23.89 20.67 -19.19
C ALA A 96 -24.50 22.00 -18.72
N ALA A 97 -24.07 23.11 -19.30
CA ALA A 97 -24.64 24.43 -19.00
C ALA A 97 -26.12 24.51 -19.37
N ARG A 98 -26.50 24.02 -20.56
CA ARG A 98 -27.92 23.97 -21.00
C ARG A 98 -28.77 23.10 -20.09
N LEU A 99 -28.28 21.93 -19.70
CA LEU A 99 -28.95 21.03 -18.77
C LEU A 99 -29.19 21.72 -17.42
N SER A 100 -28.18 22.39 -16.87
CA SER A 100 -28.29 23.12 -15.61
C SER A 100 -29.36 24.21 -15.65
N LEU A 101 -29.41 24.98 -16.73
CA LEU A 101 -30.43 26.01 -16.93
C LEU A 101 -31.82 25.42 -17.15
N MET A 102 -31.91 24.26 -17.80
CA MET A 102 -33.20 23.60 -18.08
C MET A 102 -33.90 23.12 -16.82
N VAL A 103 -33.13 22.69 -15.83
CA VAL A 103 -33.66 22.17 -14.56
C VAL A 103 -33.55 23.18 -13.41
N ASP A 104 -33.23 24.45 -13.73
CA ASP A 104 -33.00 25.54 -12.76
C ASP A 104 -32.04 25.13 -11.64
N TYR A 105 -30.98 24.42 -12.02
CA TYR A 105 -29.99 23.90 -11.07
C TYR A 105 -29.21 25.03 -10.38
N THR A 106 -29.04 24.95 -9.09
CA THR A 106 -28.19 25.84 -8.28
C THR A 106 -27.19 25.06 -7.44
N HIS A 107 -26.04 25.66 -7.14
CA HIS A 107 -24.90 25.10 -6.43
C HIS A 107 -23.92 24.36 -7.32
N ALA A 108 -22.94 23.69 -6.65
CA ALA A 108 -21.95 22.83 -7.32
C ALA A 108 -22.60 21.49 -7.68
N GLY A 109 -22.37 21.05 -8.90
CA GLY A 109 -22.80 19.74 -9.39
C GLY A 109 -21.87 19.24 -10.48
N THR A 110 -22.08 18.01 -10.91
CA THR A 110 -21.27 17.38 -11.94
C THR A 110 -22.18 16.67 -12.95
N VAL A 111 -21.95 16.93 -14.22
CA VAL A 111 -22.65 16.24 -15.32
C VAL A 111 -21.71 15.19 -15.87
N GLU A 112 -22.12 13.94 -15.83
CA GLU A 112 -21.34 12.78 -16.27
C GLU A 112 -21.75 12.32 -17.66
N TYR A 113 -20.75 11.96 -18.47
CA TYR A 113 -20.91 11.49 -19.85
C TYR A 113 -20.10 10.21 -20.10
N LEU A 114 -20.62 9.36 -20.98
CA LEU A 114 -19.84 8.29 -21.62
C LEU A 114 -19.37 8.80 -22.98
N PHE A 115 -18.07 8.80 -23.20
CA PHE A 115 -17.42 9.30 -24.42
C PHE A 115 -16.78 8.15 -25.20
N LEU A 116 -17.10 8.04 -26.47
CA LEU A 116 -16.52 7.08 -27.41
C LEU A 116 -15.40 7.77 -28.21
N GLU A 117 -14.14 7.40 -27.94
CA GLU A 117 -12.98 8.00 -28.64
C GLU A 117 -13.02 7.77 -30.16
N GLU A 118 -13.47 6.58 -30.60
CA GLU A 118 -13.50 6.20 -32.00
C GLU A 118 -14.42 7.06 -32.86
N THR A 119 -15.59 7.45 -32.30
CA THR A 119 -16.60 8.21 -33.03
C THR A 119 -16.65 9.69 -32.63
N GLY A 120 -16.05 10.05 -31.51
CA GLY A 120 -16.16 11.38 -30.93
C GLY A 120 -17.54 11.68 -30.32
N GLU A 121 -18.44 10.69 -30.27
CA GLU A 121 -19.76 10.82 -29.67
C GLU A 121 -19.73 10.76 -28.17
N PHE A 122 -20.60 11.52 -27.52
CA PHE A 122 -20.78 11.45 -26.07
C PHE A 122 -22.27 11.33 -25.70
N PHE A 123 -22.52 10.63 -24.61
CA PHE A 123 -23.87 10.33 -24.13
C PHE A 123 -23.98 10.75 -22.67
N PHE A 124 -25.07 11.45 -22.34
CA PHE A 124 -25.37 11.80 -20.96
C PHE A 124 -25.58 10.55 -20.11
N LEU A 125 -24.95 10.51 -18.94
CA LEU A 125 -25.11 9.44 -17.98
C LEU A 125 -25.97 9.88 -16.81
N GLU A 126 -25.54 10.88 -16.05
CA GLU A 126 -26.26 11.43 -14.90
C GLU A 126 -25.81 12.85 -14.53
N LEU A 127 -26.63 13.52 -13.73
CA LEU A 127 -26.28 14.75 -13.03
C LEU A 127 -26.17 14.44 -11.53
N ASN A 128 -24.98 14.64 -10.96
CA ASN A 128 -24.76 14.54 -9.52
C ASN A 128 -25.00 15.90 -8.85
N PRO A 129 -26.12 16.07 -8.11
CA PRO A 129 -26.50 17.38 -7.54
C PRO A 129 -25.80 17.63 -6.19
N ARG A 130 -24.49 17.43 -6.14
CA ARG A 130 -23.64 17.55 -4.96
C ARG A 130 -22.19 17.80 -5.33
N LEU A 131 -21.44 18.30 -4.37
CA LEU A 131 -20.00 18.29 -4.46
C LEU A 131 -19.49 16.84 -4.42
N GLN A 132 -18.53 16.51 -5.26
CA GLN A 132 -17.92 15.18 -5.33
C GLN A 132 -16.57 15.14 -4.60
N VAL A 133 -16.11 13.94 -4.22
CA VAL A 133 -14.85 13.74 -3.50
C VAL A 133 -13.65 14.17 -4.35
N GLU A 134 -13.71 13.97 -5.66
CA GLU A 134 -12.72 14.31 -6.67
C GLU A 134 -12.69 15.79 -7.10
N HIS A 135 -13.52 16.65 -6.51
CA HIS A 135 -13.54 18.09 -6.84
C HIS A 135 -12.16 18.78 -6.73
N PRO A 136 -11.22 18.36 -5.86
CA PRO A 136 -9.91 18.99 -5.80
C PRO A 136 -9.07 18.83 -7.07
N VAL A 137 -9.40 17.86 -7.94
CA VAL A 137 -8.80 17.79 -9.29
C VAL A 137 -9.14 19.06 -10.08
N THR A 138 -10.41 19.45 -10.05
CA THR A 138 -10.87 20.71 -10.69
C THR A 138 -10.22 21.93 -10.02
N GLU A 139 -10.14 21.98 -8.69
CA GLU A 139 -9.51 23.08 -7.97
C GLU A 139 -8.03 23.21 -8.36
N GLY A 140 -7.32 22.09 -8.49
CA GLY A 140 -5.91 22.07 -8.89
C GLY A 140 -5.66 22.68 -10.27
N ILE A 141 -6.54 22.43 -11.24
CA ILE A 141 -6.36 22.94 -12.62
C ILE A 141 -6.99 24.32 -12.84
N THR A 142 -7.96 24.75 -12.04
CA THR A 142 -8.67 26.01 -12.23
C THR A 142 -8.26 27.10 -11.27
N GLY A 143 -7.68 26.75 -10.10
CA GLY A 143 -7.43 27.67 -8.99
C GLY A 143 -8.68 28.07 -8.20
N ALA A 144 -9.85 27.53 -8.55
CA ALA A 144 -11.11 27.80 -7.85
C ALA A 144 -11.18 27.04 -6.52
N ASN A 145 -11.86 27.60 -5.52
CA ASN A 145 -12.20 26.88 -4.29
C ASN A 145 -13.70 26.58 -4.30
N LEU A 146 -14.07 25.35 -4.68
CA LEU A 146 -15.45 24.94 -4.89
C LEU A 146 -16.30 24.97 -3.61
N PRO A 147 -15.85 24.54 -2.44
CA PRO A 147 -16.59 24.69 -1.20
C PRO A 147 -16.91 26.15 -0.86
N SER A 148 -15.95 27.06 -1.02
CA SER A 148 -16.16 28.50 -0.81
C SER A 148 -17.16 29.07 -1.80
N LEU A 149 -17.05 28.71 -3.07
CA LEU A 149 -17.98 29.16 -4.12
C LEU A 149 -19.39 28.62 -3.87
N GLN A 150 -19.54 27.41 -3.38
CA GLN A 150 -20.84 26.85 -3.02
C GLN A 150 -21.49 27.63 -1.88
N LEU A 151 -20.71 28.08 -0.88
CA LEU A 151 -21.21 28.97 0.18
C LEU A 151 -21.63 30.33 -0.37
N ILE A 152 -20.86 30.94 -1.28
CA ILE A 152 -21.16 32.21 -1.94
C ILE A 152 -22.48 32.12 -2.70
N VAL A 153 -22.69 31.04 -3.45
CA VAL A 153 -23.96 30.78 -4.14
C VAL A 153 -25.12 30.60 -3.16
N ALA A 154 -24.89 29.89 -2.05
CA ALA A 154 -25.91 29.73 -1.00
C ALA A 154 -26.31 31.06 -0.36
N MET A 155 -25.38 32.01 -0.23
CA MET A 155 -25.65 33.39 0.23
C MET A 155 -26.43 34.22 -0.79
N GLY A 156 -26.68 33.70 -2.01
CA GLY A 156 -27.43 34.38 -3.06
C GLY A 156 -26.59 35.41 -3.83
N ILE A 157 -25.27 35.34 -3.75
CA ILE A 157 -24.39 36.24 -4.48
C ILE A 157 -24.33 35.83 -5.95
N ASP A 158 -24.43 36.82 -6.84
CA ASP A 158 -24.37 36.69 -8.27
C ASP A 158 -22.91 36.38 -8.71
N LEU A 159 -22.70 35.25 -9.41
CA LEU A 159 -21.38 34.82 -9.87
C LEU A 159 -20.69 35.83 -10.78
N THR A 160 -21.45 36.65 -11.54
CA THR A 160 -20.88 37.70 -12.41
C THR A 160 -20.31 38.88 -11.65
N LYS A 161 -20.66 39.04 -10.37
CA LYS A 161 -20.20 40.12 -9.49
C LYS A 161 -19.04 39.74 -8.60
N LEU A 162 -18.51 38.53 -8.75
CA LEU A 162 -17.37 38.09 -8.00
C LEU A 162 -16.08 38.84 -8.39
N PRO A 163 -15.19 39.12 -7.45
CA PRO A 163 -13.94 39.83 -7.74
C PRO A 163 -13.07 39.03 -8.74
N PRO A 164 -12.34 39.72 -9.63
CA PRO A 164 -11.49 39.07 -10.63
C PRO A 164 -10.45 38.11 -10.02
N SER A 165 -10.07 38.32 -8.76
CA SER A 165 -9.12 37.45 -8.01
C SER A 165 -9.63 36.03 -7.79
N MET A 166 -10.94 35.79 -7.91
CA MET A 166 -11.54 34.46 -7.85
C MET A 166 -11.50 33.72 -9.19
N GLU A 167 -11.12 34.39 -10.27
CA GLU A 167 -10.95 33.87 -11.63
C GLU A 167 -12.17 33.10 -12.21
N ILE A 168 -13.35 33.21 -11.59
CA ILE A 168 -14.56 32.48 -12.00
C ILE A 168 -15.13 33.00 -13.32
N ASN A 169 -14.94 34.29 -13.62
CA ASN A 169 -15.52 34.94 -14.81
C ASN A 169 -15.06 34.27 -16.12
N LYS A 170 -13.85 33.70 -16.16
CA LYS A 170 -13.34 32.97 -17.35
C LYS A 170 -14.06 31.66 -17.62
N PHE A 171 -14.82 31.16 -16.64
CA PHE A 171 -15.59 29.92 -16.73
C PHE A 171 -17.09 30.12 -16.90
N LEU A 172 -17.57 31.37 -16.87
CA LEU A 172 -18.99 31.66 -17.16
C LEU A 172 -19.32 31.32 -18.61
N VAL A 173 -20.47 30.66 -18.80
CA VAL A 173 -20.93 30.21 -20.11
C VAL A 173 -22.20 30.96 -20.51
N ASP A 174 -22.14 31.65 -21.63
CA ASP A 174 -23.35 32.16 -22.31
C ASP A 174 -23.83 31.09 -23.30
N VAL A 175 -24.94 30.42 -22.97
CA VAL A 175 -25.51 29.36 -23.81
C VAL A 175 -26.09 29.85 -25.13
N ASN A 176 -26.40 31.18 -25.22
CA ASN A 176 -26.95 31.80 -26.42
C ASN A 176 -25.83 32.29 -27.36
N ASN A 177 -24.66 32.60 -26.79
CA ASN A 177 -23.50 33.04 -27.55
C ASN A 177 -22.24 32.33 -27.02
N PRO A 178 -22.12 31.01 -27.27
CA PRO A 178 -21.01 30.22 -26.70
C PRO A 178 -19.66 30.65 -27.28
N SER A 179 -18.65 30.75 -26.40
CA SER A 179 -17.27 31.01 -26.79
C SER A 179 -16.76 29.94 -27.76
N LYS A 180 -15.93 30.36 -28.72
CA LYS A 180 -15.19 29.46 -29.62
C LYS A 180 -13.80 29.16 -29.15
N ASP A 181 -13.39 29.71 -28.01
CA ASP A 181 -12.06 29.52 -27.44
C ASP A 181 -11.83 28.06 -27.03
N ASN A 182 -10.57 27.66 -27.01
CA ASN A 182 -10.21 26.34 -26.55
C ASN A 182 -10.46 26.23 -25.03
N PRO A 183 -11.32 25.30 -24.58
CA PRO A 183 -11.62 25.12 -23.14
C PRO A 183 -10.39 24.88 -22.27
N PHE A 184 -9.36 24.25 -22.82
CA PHE A 184 -8.16 23.90 -22.10
C PHE A 184 -7.22 25.10 -21.85
N ASP A 185 -7.37 26.20 -22.57
CA ASP A 185 -6.59 27.42 -22.33
C ASP A 185 -7.00 28.15 -21.02
N ARG A 186 -8.15 27.77 -20.44
CA ARG A 186 -8.67 28.33 -19.19
C ARG A 186 -8.13 27.67 -17.93
N VAL A 187 -7.47 26.52 -18.09
CA VAL A 187 -6.93 25.71 -16.99
C VAL A 187 -5.42 25.73 -16.97
N ASN A 188 -4.84 25.39 -15.84
CA ASN A 188 -3.38 25.38 -15.64
C ASN A 188 -2.90 23.99 -15.22
N GLY A 189 -1.92 23.47 -15.95
CA GLY A 189 -1.30 22.19 -15.65
C GLY A 189 -2.25 21.01 -15.74
N HIS A 190 -1.95 19.97 -14.98
CA HIS A 190 -2.71 18.72 -14.93
C HIS A 190 -2.73 18.18 -13.49
N THR A 191 -3.88 17.73 -13.03
CA THR A 191 -4.02 17.13 -11.69
C THR A 191 -4.52 15.70 -11.84
N ILE A 192 -3.87 14.77 -11.14
CA ILE A 192 -4.31 13.37 -11.05
C ILE A 192 -4.60 13.06 -9.59
N ALA A 193 -5.69 12.37 -9.35
CA ALA A 193 -6.12 11.93 -8.04
C ALA A 193 -6.25 10.42 -7.97
N VAL A 194 -6.06 9.86 -6.77
CA VAL A 194 -6.20 8.43 -6.49
C VAL A 194 -7.00 8.23 -5.22
N ARG A 195 -8.00 7.37 -5.28
CA ARG A 195 -8.75 6.91 -4.11
C ARG A 195 -7.97 5.86 -3.36
N ILE A 196 -7.82 6.07 -2.05
CA ILE A 196 -7.21 5.10 -1.14
C ILE A 196 -8.33 4.34 -0.45
N THR A 197 -8.35 3.02 -0.67
CA THR A 197 -9.40 2.13 -0.18
C THR A 197 -8.82 1.04 0.71
N ALA A 198 -9.62 0.61 1.67
CA ALA A 198 -9.33 -0.55 2.53
C ALA A 198 -9.74 -1.84 1.80
N GLU A 199 -8.99 -2.21 0.77
CA GLU A 199 -9.23 -3.37 -0.09
C GLU A 199 -7.93 -4.10 -0.39
N ASN A 200 -7.97 -5.44 -0.35
CA ASN A 200 -6.83 -6.27 -0.70
C ASN A 200 -6.84 -6.58 -2.21
N ALA A 201 -6.03 -5.87 -2.98
CA ALA A 201 -5.93 -6.05 -4.42
C ALA A 201 -5.37 -7.44 -4.81
N ALA A 202 -4.50 -8.03 -3.98
CA ALA A 202 -3.92 -9.35 -4.21
C ALA A 202 -4.94 -10.48 -4.01
N ASP A 203 -5.96 -10.27 -3.14
CA ASP A 203 -7.04 -11.25 -2.89
C ASP A 203 -8.37 -10.80 -3.52
N GLY A 204 -8.35 -10.49 -4.80
CA GLY A 204 -9.56 -10.16 -5.57
C GLY A 204 -10.27 -8.88 -5.13
N TRP A 205 -9.56 -7.95 -4.53
CA TRP A 205 -10.09 -6.67 -4.04
C TRP A 205 -11.17 -6.84 -2.98
N LYS A 206 -10.96 -7.76 -2.08
CA LYS A 206 -11.86 -7.95 -0.95
C LYS A 206 -11.70 -6.77 0.01
N PRO A 207 -12.80 -6.20 0.49
CA PRO A 207 -12.73 -5.15 1.49
C PRO A 207 -12.16 -5.69 2.79
N THR A 208 -11.33 -4.91 3.44
CA THR A 208 -10.77 -5.18 4.75
C THR A 208 -11.31 -4.20 5.78
N VAL A 209 -11.54 -4.68 6.99
CA VAL A 209 -12.02 -3.88 8.13
C VAL A 209 -11.03 -4.03 9.26
N GLY A 210 -10.91 -3.01 10.09
CA GLY A 210 -10.00 -3.04 11.23
C GLY A 210 -9.52 -1.64 11.62
N THR A 211 -8.59 -1.61 12.55
CA THR A 211 -8.00 -0.38 13.06
C THR A 211 -6.86 0.12 12.16
N ILE A 212 -6.70 1.43 12.13
CA ILE A 212 -5.54 2.11 11.53
C ILE A 212 -4.78 2.78 12.67
N ASP A 213 -3.59 2.31 12.94
CA ASP A 213 -2.75 2.84 14.00
C ASP A 213 -2.02 4.11 13.57
N GLN A 214 -1.55 4.13 12.33
CA GLN A 214 -0.80 5.26 11.78
C GLN A 214 -1.00 5.42 10.28
N ILE A 215 -1.13 6.68 9.84
CA ILE A 215 -0.99 7.08 8.44
C ILE A 215 0.19 8.05 8.37
N SER A 216 1.23 7.65 7.63
CA SER A 216 2.38 8.50 7.35
C SER A 216 2.26 9.01 5.91
N PHE A 217 1.87 10.27 5.76
CA PHE A 217 1.77 10.95 4.48
C PHE A 217 2.43 12.33 4.57
N GLN A 218 3.37 12.59 3.67
CA GLN A 218 4.05 13.87 3.59
C GLN A 218 3.46 14.69 2.44
N SER A 219 2.73 15.75 2.79
CA SER A 219 2.26 16.73 1.82
C SER A 219 3.43 17.56 1.26
N LEU A 220 3.42 17.78 -0.04
CA LEU A 220 4.38 18.61 -0.77
C LEU A 220 3.61 19.76 -1.45
N PRO A 221 4.26 20.84 -1.92
CA PRO A 221 3.56 21.96 -2.56
C PRO A 221 2.64 21.58 -3.73
N SER A 222 2.97 20.51 -4.43
CA SER A 222 2.21 20.00 -5.58
C SER A 222 1.50 18.66 -5.32
N VAL A 223 1.56 18.15 -4.08
CA VAL A 223 0.94 16.88 -3.68
C VAL A 223 0.28 17.04 -2.32
N TRP A 224 -1.00 16.72 -2.24
CA TRP A 224 -1.78 16.78 -0.99
C TRP A 224 -2.74 15.60 -0.90
N GLY A 225 -3.24 15.35 0.30
CA GLY A 225 -4.18 14.25 0.54
C GLY A 225 -5.19 14.60 1.61
N TYR A 226 -6.33 13.96 1.51
CA TYR A 226 -7.40 14.01 2.51
C TYR A 226 -7.67 12.59 3.01
N PHE A 227 -7.71 12.42 4.32
CA PHE A 227 -8.05 11.17 4.98
C PHE A 227 -9.26 11.40 5.88
N SER A 228 -10.27 10.54 5.76
CA SER A 228 -11.50 10.62 6.58
C SER A 228 -11.31 10.09 7.99
N VAL A 229 -10.20 9.41 8.22
CA VAL A 229 -9.85 8.77 9.50
C VAL A 229 -8.82 9.61 10.26
N LYS A 230 -8.94 9.64 11.59
CA LYS A 230 -8.00 10.34 12.47
C LYS A 230 -7.21 9.31 13.28
N THR A 231 -5.91 9.24 13.06
CA THR A 231 -4.99 8.41 13.84
C THR A 231 -4.61 9.10 15.17
N PRO A 232 -4.26 8.37 16.25
CA PRO A 232 -4.20 6.90 16.34
C PRO A 232 -5.55 6.24 16.60
N ALA A 233 -5.65 4.94 16.28
CA ALA A 233 -6.80 4.08 16.54
C ALA A 233 -8.09 4.49 15.80
N ALA A 234 -7.96 4.89 14.53
CA ALA A 234 -9.12 5.05 13.67
C ALA A 234 -9.62 3.67 13.19
N GLU A 235 -10.90 3.50 13.04
CA GLU A 235 -11.50 2.25 12.62
C GLU A 235 -12.16 2.40 11.23
N VAL A 236 -11.86 1.47 10.33
CA VAL A 236 -12.60 1.29 9.08
C VAL A 236 -13.68 0.25 9.32
N HIS A 237 -14.92 0.72 9.40
CA HIS A 237 -16.07 -0.11 9.74
C HIS A 237 -16.59 -0.89 8.54
N ALA A 238 -17.08 -2.11 8.80
CA ALA A 238 -17.78 -2.94 7.79
C ALA A 238 -19.05 -2.29 7.19
N TYR A 239 -19.58 -1.26 7.82
CA TYR A 239 -20.80 -0.55 7.41
C TYR A 239 -20.55 0.76 6.64
N ALA A 240 -19.28 1.16 6.52
CA ALA A 240 -18.87 2.34 5.76
C ALA A 240 -18.44 1.97 4.34
N ASP A 241 -18.12 2.97 3.52
CA ASP A 241 -17.43 2.77 2.25
C ASP A 241 -15.97 2.38 2.53
N SER A 242 -15.37 1.55 1.67
CA SER A 242 -13.96 1.16 1.78
C SER A 242 -13.00 2.33 1.61
N GLN A 243 -13.44 3.43 1.00
CA GLN A 243 -12.62 4.62 0.77
C GLN A 243 -12.42 5.41 2.06
N PHE A 244 -11.17 5.52 2.50
CA PHE A 244 -10.78 6.32 3.67
C PHE A 244 -9.78 7.44 3.36
N GLY A 245 -9.25 7.48 2.14
CA GLY A 245 -8.29 8.51 1.73
C GLY A 245 -8.41 8.89 0.26
N HIS A 246 -7.81 10.04 -0.10
CA HIS A 246 -7.71 10.54 -1.45
C HIS A 246 -6.43 11.37 -1.58
N ILE A 247 -5.58 11.05 -2.55
CA ILE A 247 -4.32 11.75 -2.80
C ILE A 247 -4.38 12.43 -4.16
N PHE A 248 -3.86 13.65 -4.22
CA PHE A 248 -3.87 14.50 -5.39
C PHE A 248 -2.44 14.93 -5.71
N ALA A 249 -2.09 14.94 -6.99
CA ALA A 249 -0.82 15.48 -7.46
C ALA A 249 -1.06 16.41 -8.66
N HIS A 250 -0.53 17.61 -8.57
CA HIS A 250 -0.58 18.63 -9.63
C HIS A 250 0.78 18.78 -10.29
N GLY A 251 0.81 18.77 -11.61
CA GLY A 251 2.01 18.96 -12.41
C GLY A 251 1.78 19.93 -13.57
N LYS A 252 2.86 20.40 -14.19
CA LYS A 252 2.76 21.24 -15.40
C LYS A 252 2.10 20.52 -16.58
N ASP A 253 2.17 19.19 -16.58
CA ASP A 253 1.62 18.29 -17.58
C ASP A 253 1.23 16.95 -16.92
N ARG A 254 0.50 16.09 -17.64
CA ARG A 254 0.02 14.80 -17.19
C ARG A 254 1.15 13.90 -16.69
N ARG A 255 2.27 13.85 -17.42
CA ARG A 255 3.42 13.00 -17.08
C ARG A 255 4.08 13.46 -15.77
N SER A 256 4.19 14.76 -15.55
CA SER A 256 4.73 15.33 -14.31
C SER A 256 3.81 15.03 -13.12
N ALA A 257 2.48 15.19 -13.29
CA ALA A 257 1.50 14.86 -12.25
C ALA A 257 1.54 13.37 -11.89
N ALA A 258 1.60 12.47 -12.89
CA ALA A 258 1.69 11.02 -12.67
C ALA A 258 2.96 10.62 -11.90
N ARG A 259 4.12 11.19 -12.22
CA ARG A 259 5.37 10.94 -11.49
C ARG A 259 5.32 11.41 -10.05
N LEU A 260 4.76 12.60 -9.79
CA LEU A 260 4.57 13.12 -8.44
C LEU A 260 3.63 12.24 -7.63
N LEU A 261 2.54 11.79 -8.24
CA LEU A 261 1.59 10.88 -7.60
C LEU A 261 2.22 9.53 -7.28
N GLN A 262 2.97 8.94 -8.21
CA GLN A 262 3.68 7.68 -7.99
C GLN A 262 4.67 7.80 -6.82
N LEU A 263 5.44 8.90 -6.76
CA LEU A 263 6.36 9.15 -5.65
C LEU A 263 5.62 9.29 -4.31
N ALA A 264 4.46 9.95 -4.32
CA ALA A 264 3.64 10.11 -3.13
C ALA A 264 3.06 8.79 -2.62
N LEU A 265 2.59 7.93 -3.53
CA LEU A 265 2.07 6.60 -3.20
C LEU A 265 3.15 5.68 -2.62
N LYS A 266 4.38 5.73 -3.17
CA LYS A 266 5.53 4.99 -2.63
C LYS A 266 5.95 5.43 -1.23
N ARG A 267 5.63 6.67 -0.85
CA ARG A 267 5.91 7.23 0.48
C ARG A 267 4.75 7.19 1.44
N LEU A 268 3.58 6.77 0.97
CA LEU A 268 2.41 6.59 1.83
C LEU A 268 2.53 5.27 2.57
N HIS A 269 2.58 5.34 3.90
CA HIS A 269 2.54 4.17 4.76
C HIS A 269 1.28 4.22 5.61
N VAL A 270 0.51 3.15 5.55
CA VAL A 270 -0.67 2.93 6.38
C VAL A 270 -0.40 1.70 7.23
N VAL A 271 -0.34 1.89 8.54
CA VAL A 271 -0.07 0.83 9.52
C VAL A 271 -1.36 0.53 10.26
N GLY A 272 -1.72 -0.75 10.35
CA GLY A 272 -2.94 -1.22 11.01
C GLY A 272 -3.41 -2.57 10.51
N GLU A 273 -4.61 -2.95 10.89
CA GLU A 273 -5.19 -4.27 10.57
C GLU A 273 -5.78 -4.36 9.15
N ILE A 274 -5.79 -3.25 8.38
CA ILE A 274 -6.39 -3.19 7.05
C ILE A 274 -5.37 -3.43 5.94
N CYS A 275 -5.81 -4.00 4.83
CA CYS A 275 -5.08 -3.97 3.56
C CYS A 275 -5.53 -2.75 2.74
N THR A 276 -4.62 -2.16 1.97
CA THR A 276 -4.93 -1.02 1.11
C THR A 276 -4.65 -1.33 -0.35
N ASN A 277 -5.29 -0.56 -1.25
CA ASN A 277 -5.05 -0.64 -2.69
C ASN A 277 -3.76 0.11 -3.12
N VAL A 278 -3.04 0.75 -2.20
CA VAL A 278 -1.89 1.63 -2.50
C VAL A 278 -0.81 0.97 -3.36
N PRO A 279 -0.29 -0.23 -3.01
CA PRO A 279 0.76 -0.86 -3.81
C PRO A 279 0.31 -1.14 -5.25
N TYR A 280 -0.92 -1.64 -5.40
CA TYR A 280 -1.48 -1.96 -6.72
C TYR A 280 -1.67 -0.70 -7.59
N VAL A 281 -2.17 0.39 -7.01
CA VAL A 281 -2.39 1.64 -7.75
C VAL A 281 -1.07 2.31 -8.10
N ALA A 282 -0.04 2.21 -7.26
CA ALA A 282 1.31 2.69 -7.58
C ALA A 282 1.88 2.02 -8.84
N GLU A 283 1.71 0.70 -8.97
CA GLU A 283 2.10 -0.06 -10.16
C GLU A 283 1.21 0.27 -11.38
N LEU A 284 -0.09 0.42 -11.14
CA LEU A 284 -1.06 0.74 -12.18
C LEU A 284 -0.72 2.05 -12.92
N ILE A 285 -0.32 3.08 -12.16
CA ILE A 285 0.09 4.40 -12.70
C ILE A 285 1.41 4.28 -13.49
N ALA A 286 2.23 3.28 -13.20
CA ALA A 286 3.49 3.03 -13.91
C ALA A 286 3.30 2.27 -15.23
N THR A 287 2.14 1.66 -15.46
CA THR A 287 1.89 0.90 -16.70
C THR A 287 1.97 1.78 -17.95
N GLU A 288 2.44 1.19 -19.05
CA GLU A 288 2.52 1.89 -20.34
C GLU A 288 1.15 2.41 -20.80
N ASP A 289 0.09 1.62 -20.62
CA ASP A 289 -1.28 2.01 -20.99
C ASP A 289 -1.75 3.25 -20.25
N PHE A 290 -1.43 3.35 -18.94
CA PHE A 290 -1.74 4.56 -18.18
C PHE A 290 -0.90 5.75 -18.66
N VAL A 291 0.41 5.56 -18.83
CA VAL A 291 1.34 6.63 -19.26
C VAL A 291 0.93 7.20 -20.63
N GLU A 292 0.55 6.34 -21.57
CA GLU A 292 0.12 6.70 -22.92
C GLU A 292 -1.39 7.02 -23.01
N ASN A 293 -2.08 7.06 -21.85
CA ASN A 293 -3.49 7.36 -21.75
C ASN A 293 -4.41 6.45 -22.60
N ARG A 294 -4.11 5.15 -22.67
CA ARG A 294 -4.91 4.12 -23.36
C ARG A 294 -5.88 3.42 -22.41
N VAL A 295 -6.58 4.17 -21.59
CA VAL A 295 -7.50 3.64 -20.55
C VAL A 295 -8.95 3.93 -20.89
N ASN A 296 -9.86 3.01 -20.54
CA ASN A 296 -11.31 3.17 -20.65
C ASN A 296 -12.00 2.50 -19.46
N THR A 297 -13.33 2.62 -19.37
CA THR A 297 -14.10 2.11 -18.23
C THR A 297 -14.02 0.59 -18.01
N GLY A 298 -13.61 -0.19 -19.01
CA GLY A 298 -13.41 -1.64 -18.91
C GLY A 298 -11.95 -2.06 -18.81
N TRP A 299 -11.00 -1.12 -18.85
CA TRP A 299 -9.58 -1.44 -18.89
C TRP A 299 -9.08 -2.12 -17.62
N LEU A 300 -9.42 -1.57 -16.46
CA LEU A 300 -8.97 -2.11 -15.17
C LEU A 300 -9.57 -3.50 -14.89
N ASP A 301 -10.86 -3.71 -15.19
CA ASP A 301 -11.49 -5.01 -15.03
C ASP A 301 -10.82 -6.08 -15.90
N LYS A 302 -10.48 -5.74 -17.17
CA LYS A 302 -9.72 -6.65 -18.06
C LYS A 302 -8.32 -6.95 -17.53
N LEU A 303 -7.64 -5.95 -16.98
CA LEU A 303 -6.31 -6.10 -16.40
C LEU A 303 -6.33 -7.03 -15.18
N ILE A 304 -7.34 -6.90 -14.33
CA ILE A 304 -7.56 -7.77 -13.16
C ILE A 304 -7.92 -9.19 -13.62
N GLU A 305 -8.79 -9.35 -14.63
CA GLU A 305 -9.14 -10.66 -15.21
C GLU A 305 -7.94 -11.35 -15.85
N ALA A 306 -7.09 -10.60 -16.54
CA ALA A 306 -5.83 -11.09 -17.11
C ALA A 306 -4.78 -11.43 -16.03
N ARG A 307 -5.13 -11.21 -14.74
CA ARG A 307 -4.23 -11.36 -13.59
C ARG A 307 -2.91 -10.64 -13.86
N MET A 308 -2.94 -9.31 -13.87
CA MET A 308 -1.71 -8.54 -13.71
C MET A 308 -1.10 -8.96 -12.37
N GLN A 309 -0.30 -10.00 -12.42
CA GLN A 309 0.52 -10.39 -11.28
C GLN A 309 1.66 -9.40 -11.27
N LEU A 310 1.79 -8.68 -10.20
CA LEU A 310 3.07 -8.09 -9.83
C LEU A 310 4.13 -9.19 -10.00
N PRO A 311 5.32 -8.89 -10.55
CA PRO A 311 6.37 -9.89 -10.61
C PRO A 311 6.49 -10.51 -9.21
N PRO A 312 6.53 -11.85 -9.10
CA PRO A 312 6.61 -12.47 -7.79
C PRO A 312 7.85 -11.92 -7.08
N PRO A 313 7.74 -11.63 -5.78
CA PRO A 313 8.89 -11.20 -5.00
C PRO A 313 10.00 -12.24 -5.09
N ASP A 314 11.25 -11.78 -5.05
CA ASP A 314 12.38 -12.69 -4.98
C ASP A 314 12.28 -13.57 -3.74
N VAL A 315 12.35 -14.89 -3.95
CA VAL A 315 12.18 -15.88 -2.88
C VAL A 315 13.22 -15.68 -1.78
N SER A 316 14.47 -15.39 -2.16
CA SER A 316 15.57 -15.18 -1.21
C SER A 316 15.35 -13.92 -0.36
N HIS A 317 14.86 -12.84 -0.97
CA HIS A 317 14.54 -11.59 -0.26
C HIS A 317 13.42 -11.82 0.77
N VAL A 318 12.34 -12.51 0.37
CA VAL A 318 11.24 -12.85 1.28
C VAL A 318 11.71 -13.77 2.41
N ALA A 319 12.50 -14.78 2.05
CA ALA A 319 13.02 -15.76 3.00
C ALA A 319 13.91 -15.10 4.07
N ILE A 320 14.89 -14.29 3.65
CA ILE A 320 15.84 -13.64 4.55
C ILE A 320 15.15 -12.56 5.39
N CYS A 321 14.42 -11.62 4.76
CA CYS A 321 13.73 -10.56 5.51
C CYS A 321 12.67 -11.12 6.47
N GLY A 322 11.93 -12.14 6.04
CA GLY A 322 10.92 -12.81 6.87
C GLY A 322 11.53 -13.53 8.06
N ALA A 323 12.61 -14.29 7.86
CA ALA A 323 13.33 -14.99 8.93
C ALA A 323 13.89 -14.00 9.96
N LEU A 324 14.53 -12.93 9.50
CA LEU A 324 15.11 -11.90 10.36
C LEU A 324 14.05 -11.15 11.16
N LEU A 325 12.93 -10.80 10.54
CA LEU A 325 11.83 -10.15 11.24
C LEU A 325 11.27 -11.03 12.35
N LYS A 326 10.92 -12.29 12.02
CA LYS A 326 10.36 -13.22 13.01
C LYS A 326 11.35 -13.50 14.14
N ALA A 327 12.63 -13.66 13.83
CA ALA A 327 13.67 -13.82 14.84
C ALA A 327 13.77 -12.57 15.74
N HIS A 328 13.80 -11.38 15.14
CA HIS A 328 13.87 -10.13 15.90
C HIS A 328 12.67 -9.95 16.85
N LEU A 329 11.45 -10.19 16.36
CA LEU A 329 10.23 -10.09 17.19
C LEU A 329 10.21 -11.12 18.31
N ALA A 330 10.53 -12.38 18.01
CA ALA A 330 10.54 -13.44 19.02
C ALA A 330 11.64 -13.24 20.08
N MET A 331 12.82 -12.80 19.68
CA MET A 331 13.90 -12.45 20.59
C MET A 331 13.55 -11.25 21.49
N ALA A 332 12.90 -10.22 20.93
CA ALA A 332 12.44 -9.05 21.68
C ALA A 332 11.37 -9.43 22.73
N GLU A 333 10.39 -10.24 22.33
CA GLU A 333 9.35 -10.74 23.25
C GLU A 333 9.94 -11.63 24.36
N SER A 334 10.82 -12.57 23.98
CA SER A 334 11.50 -13.46 24.93
C SER A 334 12.37 -12.67 25.91
N SER A 335 13.08 -11.66 25.42
CA SER A 335 13.90 -10.77 26.27
C SER A 335 13.02 -9.99 27.27
N ALA A 336 11.93 -9.39 26.81
CA ALA A 336 11.00 -8.65 27.68
C ALA A 336 10.37 -9.54 28.75
N LYS A 337 9.93 -10.74 28.36
CA LYS A 337 9.35 -11.74 29.26
C LYS A 337 10.38 -12.21 30.30
N MET A 338 11.58 -12.56 29.87
CA MET A 338 12.67 -13.01 30.73
C MET A 338 13.07 -11.92 31.73
N LEU A 339 13.20 -10.67 31.28
CA LEU A 339 13.51 -9.54 32.15
C LEU A 339 12.45 -9.37 33.23
N LYS A 340 11.16 -9.41 32.86
CA LYS A 340 10.04 -9.31 33.79
C LYS A 340 10.07 -10.45 34.82
N GLU A 341 10.22 -11.69 34.36
CA GLU A 341 10.26 -12.85 35.27
C GLU A 341 11.48 -12.80 36.22
N SER A 342 12.63 -12.32 35.74
CA SER A 342 13.85 -12.16 36.55
C SER A 342 13.65 -11.10 37.64
N ILE A 343 13.02 -9.99 37.31
CA ILE A 343 12.69 -8.94 38.28
C ILE A 343 11.67 -9.45 39.33
N ASP A 344 10.57 -10.07 38.86
CA ASP A 344 9.48 -10.53 39.72
C ASP A 344 9.93 -11.63 40.68
N ARG A 345 10.83 -12.52 40.26
CA ARG A 345 11.34 -13.64 41.04
C ARG A 345 12.67 -13.39 41.69
N ASN A 346 13.33 -12.26 41.44
CA ASN A 346 14.67 -11.91 41.88
C ASN A 346 15.70 -13.02 41.58
N HIS A 347 15.64 -13.58 40.36
CA HIS A 347 16.52 -14.63 39.87
C HIS A 347 17.20 -14.19 38.56
N CYS A 348 18.48 -14.57 38.39
CA CYS A 348 19.17 -14.42 37.11
C CYS A 348 18.65 -15.47 36.10
N PRO A 349 18.57 -15.14 34.81
CA PRO A 349 18.24 -16.10 33.74
C PRO A 349 19.28 -17.24 33.70
N THR A 350 18.84 -18.44 33.32
CA THR A 350 19.76 -19.58 33.09
C THR A 350 20.47 -19.41 31.75
N ALA A 351 21.62 -20.10 31.57
CA ALA A 351 22.35 -20.09 30.31
C ALA A 351 21.49 -20.54 29.12
N GLU A 352 20.62 -21.55 29.30
CA GLU A 352 19.70 -22.04 28.27
C GLU A 352 18.69 -20.96 27.87
N GLN A 353 18.18 -20.18 28.83
CA GLN A 353 17.29 -19.07 28.54
C GLN A 353 17.99 -17.94 27.79
N LEU A 354 19.24 -17.63 28.12
CA LEU A 354 20.05 -16.64 27.43
C LEU A 354 20.37 -17.08 26.00
N GLN A 355 20.61 -18.37 25.77
CA GLN A 355 20.87 -18.92 24.43
C GLN A 355 19.67 -18.70 23.49
N THR A 356 18.43 -18.78 23.97
CA THR A 356 17.24 -18.50 23.14
C THR A 356 17.13 -17.05 22.64
N LEU A 357 17.93 -16.13 23.16
CA LEU A 357 18.01 -14.74 22.69
C LEU A 357 18.99 -14.55 21.54
N VAL A 358 19.80 -15.54 21.23
CA VAL A 358 20.86 -15.46 20.21
C VAL A 358 20.78 -16.59 19.17
N GLU A 359 20.08 -17.68 19.49
CA GLU A 359 19.82 -18.79 18.58
C GLU A 359 18.33 -19.09 18.57
N LEU A 360 17.71 -19.04 17.39
CA LEU A 360 16.28 -19.27 17.23
C LEU A 360 15.98 -20.04 15.96
N LYS A 361 15.08 -21.01 16.06
CA LYS A 361 14.44 -21.62 14.90
C LYS A 361 13.22 -20.78 14.49
N VAL A 362 13.16 -20.46 13.21
CA VAL A 362 12.10 -19.66 12.63
C VAL A 362 11.41 -20.44 11.54
N GLU A 363 10.10 -20.62 11.68
CA GLU A 363 9.27 -21.29 10.68
C GLU A 363 8.15 -20.37 10.19
N PHE A 364 7.87 -20.41 8.89
CA PHE A 364 6.70 -19.77 8.30
C PHE A 364 6.35 -20.39 6.96
N ILE A 365 5.13 -20.14 6.51
CA ILE A 365 4.64 -20.56 5.20
C ILE A 365 4.44 -19.31 4.34
N TRP A 366 4.97 -19.35 3.13
CA TRP A 366 4.70 -18.37 2.10
C TRP A 366 4.49 -19.09 0.77
N ASN A 367 3.43 -18.73 0.05
CA ASN A 367 3.06 -19.31 -1.24
C ASN A 367 3.04 -20.85 -1.24
N ARG A 368 2.45 -21.45 -0.17
CA ARG A 368 2.36 -22.90 0.06
C ARG A 368 3.72 -23.62 0.26
N THR A 369 4.80 -22.87 0.44
CA THR A 369 6.13 -23.40 0.74
C THR A 369 6.43 -23.12 2.21
N LYS A 370 6.85 -24.16 2.94
CA LYS A 370 7.30 -24.04 4.33
C LYS A 370 8.77 -23.72 4.36
N PHE A 371 9.11 -22.63 5.00
CA PHE A 371 10.48 -22.20 5.28
C PHE A 371 10.83 -22.53 6.71
N ASP A 372 12.00 -23.11 6.93
CA ASP A 372 12.57 -23.46 8.23
C ASP A 372 14.02 -22.98 8.25
N PHE A 373 14.34 -22.11 9.21
CA PHE A 373 15.63 -21.45 9.32
C PHE A 373 16.18 -21.55 10.73
N ASP A 374 17.49 -21.76 10.82
CA ASP A 374 18.24 -21.48 12.04
C ASP A 374 18.81 -20.07 11.94
N VAL A 375 18.46 -19.20 12.90
CA VAL A 375 18.90 -17.81 12.92
C VAL A 375 19.81 -17.58 14.12
N TYR A 376 21.02 -17.09 13.84
CA TYR A 376 22.05 -16.79 14.83
C TYR A 376 22.28 -15.29 14.89
N ARG A 377 22.36 -14.74 16.10
CA ARG A 377 22.59 -13.32 16.32
C ARG A 377 24.02 -13.08 16.82
N HIS A 378 24.82 -12.34 16.05
CA HIS A 378 26.23 -12.04 16.33
C HIS A 378 26.44 -10.69 17.00
N SER A 379 25.49 -9.78 16.86
CA SER A 379 25.49 -8.47 17.50
C SER A 379 24.07 -7.91 17.56
N PRO A 380 23.82 -6.74 18.13
CA PRO A 380 22.49 -6.12 18.11
C PRO A 380 21.86 -6.03 16.72
N GLU A 381 22.68 -5.89 15.68
CA GLU A 381 22.22 -5.65 14.29
C GLU A 381 22.62 -6.76 13.30
N VAL A 382 23.56 -7.65 13.65
CA VAL A 382 24.10 -8.66 12.71
C VAL A 382 23.57 -10.05 13.02
N PHE A 383 23.05 -10.70 12.00
CA PHE A 383 22.43 -12.03 12.07
C PHE A 383 22.98 -12.93 10.96
N THR A 384 22.98 -14.23 11.19
CA THR A 384 23.16 -15.25 10.14
C THR A 384 21.89 -16.08 10.04
N VAL A 385 21.37 -16.21 8.83
CA VAL A 385 20.25 -17.09 8.49
C VAL A 385 20.80 -18.32 7.80
N ALA A 386 20.51 -19.49 8.36
CA ALA A 386 20.96 -20.78 7.84
C ALA A 386 19.78 -21.63 7.36
N ALA A 387 19.86 -22.13 6.12
CA ALA A 387 18.91 -23.09 5.57
C ALA A 387 19.56 -23.92 4.45
N ASN A 388 19.26 -25.20 4.40
CA ASN A 388 19.68 -26.12 3.32
C ASN A 388 21.18 -26.07 2.99
N GLY A 389 22.01 -25.83 4.01
CA GLY A 389 23.47 -25.70 3.85
C GLY A 389 23.95 -24.32 3.38
N SER A 390 23.05 -23.39 3.06
CA SER A 390 23.37 -21.99 2.76
C SER A 390 23.44 -21.18 4.05
N LEU A 391 24.41 -20.27 4.16
CA LEU A 391 24.59 -19.34 5.26
C LEU A 391 24.55 -17.91 4.68
N VAL A 392 23.60 -17.11 5.09
CA VAL A 392 23.51 -15.71 4.69
C VAL A 392 23.67 -14.81 5.89
N GLN A 393 24.73 -14.01 5.89
CA GLN A 393 24.92 -12.98 6.89
C GLN A 393 24.20 -11.69 6.46
N ALA A 394 23.43 -11.12 7.36
CA ALA A 394 22.66 -9.92 7.09
C ALA A 394 22.69 -8.95 8.28
N LYS A 395 22.63 -7.67 7.99
CA LYS A 395 22.52 -6.61 8.99
C LYS A 395 21.09 -6.10 9.01
N LEU A 396 20.44 -6.14 10.17
CA LEU A 396 19.09 -5.65 10.39
C LEU A 396 19.10 -4.40 11.27
N GLN A 397 18.53 -3.31 10.79
CA GLN A 397 18.41 -2.04 11.52
C GLN A 397 16.94 -1.65 11.65
N VAL A 398 16.54 -1.22 12.83
CA VAL A 398 15.23 -0.62 13.09
C VAL A 398 15.35 0.89 12.89
N VAL A 399 14.58 1.44 11.96
CA VAL A 399 14.59 2.88 11.65
C VAL A 399 13.48 3.58 12.45
N PRO A 400 13.69 4.84 12.89
CA PRO A 400 12.62 5.62 13.48
C PRO A 400 11.37 5.66 12.57
N GLY A 401 10.21 5.30 13.12
CA GLY A 401 8.96 5.15 12.35
C GLY A 401 8.52 3.71 12.13
N GLY A 402 9.26 2.72 12.68
CA GLY A 402 8.84 1.30 12.64
C GLY A 402 9.23 0.55 11.36
N ALA A 403 10.02 1.18 10.49
CA ALA A 403 10.59 0.52 9.33
C ALA A 403 11.83 -0.30 9.70
N PHE A 404 12.13 -1.30 8.89
CA PHE A 404 13.34 -2.11 8.98
C PHE A 404 14.17 -1.92 7.72
N VAL A 405 15.49 -1.90 7.89
CA VAL A 405 16.44 -1.97 6.79
C VAL A 405 17.30 -3.21 6.97
N CYS A 406 17.25 -4.09 6.00
CA CYS A 406 18.05 -5.30 5.96
C CYS A 406 19.11 -5.17 4.87
N VAL A 407 20.38 -5.39 5.22
CA VAL A 407 21.48 -5.33 4.26
C VAL A 407 22.10 -6.71 4.13
N PHE A 408 22.06 -7.28 2.94
CA PHE A 408 22.73 -8.53 2.57
C PHE A 408 23.12 -8.49 1.10
N GLY A 409 24.16 -9.23 0.71
CA GLY A 409 24.67 -9.19 -0.67
C GLY A 409 25.06 -7.78 -1.18
N GLY A 410 25.46 -6.88 -0.28
CA GLY A 410 25.81 -5.51 -0.64
C GLY A 410 24.62 -4.60 -0.98
N VAL A 411 23.38 -5.08 -0.89
CA VAL A 411 22.15 -4.33 -1.20
C VAL A 411 21.35 -4.09 0.08
N ALA A 412 20.77 -2.91 0.20
CA ALA A 412 19.90 -2.54 1.31
C ALA A 412 18.44 -2.71 0.89
N HIS A 413 17.69 -3.51 1.61
CA HIS A 413 16.27 -3.75 1.43
C HIS A 413 15.50 -3.10 2.57
N SER A 414 14.53 -2.24 2.24
CA SER A 414 13.66 -1.66 3.24
C SER A 414 12.35 -2.43 3.33
N PHE A 415 11.88 -2.68 4.54
CA PHE A 415 10.59 -3.33 4.71
C PHE A 415 9.84 -2.84 5.95
N HIS A 416 8.53 -2.97 5.87
CA HIS A 416 7.59 -2.75 6.96
C HIS A 416 6.85 -4.05 7.22
N TYR A 417 6.36 -4.22 8.42
CA TYR A 417 5.48 -5.34 8.73
C TYR A 417 4.22 -4.89 9.44
N GLU A 418 3.19 -5.67 9.30
CA GLU A 418 1.92 -5.52 9.98
C GLU A 418 1.49 -6.90 10.47
N ALA A 419 1.08 -6.96 11.75
CA ALA A 419 0.52 -8.18 12.31
C ALA A 419 -0.93 -8.31 11.87
N GLU A 420 -1.28 -9.44 11.26
CA GLU A 420 -2.65 -9.77 10.86
C GLU A 420 -3.25 -10.82 11.82
N PRO A 421 -4.59 -10.89 11.92
CA PRO A 421 -5.25 -11.92 12.73
C PRO A 421 -4.83 -13.33 12.35
N GLY A 422 -4.64 -14.20 13.36
CA GLY A 422 -4.18 -15.58 13.18
C GLY A 422 -2.67 -15.73 13.02
N ASP A 423 -1.89 -14.88 13.70
CA ASP A 423 -0.42 -14.87 13.73
C ASP A 423 0.24 -14.75 12.35
N LYS A 424 -0.47 -14.14 11.42
CA LYS A 424 0.06 -13.80 10.11
C LYS A 424 0.84 -12.50 10.18
N LEU A 425 1.93 -12.43 9.41
CA LEU A 425 2.73 -11.21 9.27
C LEU A 425 2.69 -10.79 7.80
N ARG A 426 2.16 -9.60 7.54
CA ARG A 426 2.23 -8.98 6.23
C ARG A 426 3.45 -8.09 6.16
N LEU A 427 4.35 -8.39 5.21
CA LEU A 427 5.56 -7.62 4.94
C LEU A 427 5.39 -6.87 3.63
N THR A 428 5.84 -5.63 3.62
CA THR A 428 6.07 -4.87 2.39
C THR A 428 7.57 -4.70 2.23
N ILE A 429 8.17 -5.47 1.30
CA ILE A 429 9.61 -5.48 1.03
C ILE A 429 9.83 -4.79 -0.31
N ASP A 430 10.58 -3.69 -0.35
CA ASP A 430 10.93 -2.95 -1.57
C ASP A 430 9.71 -2.72 -2.52
N ASP A 431 8.57 -2.28 -1.97
CA ASP A 431 7.28 -2.07 -2.64
C ASP A 431 6.47 -3.36 -2.96
N GLN A 432 6.95 -4.55 -2.63
CA GLN A 432 6.21 -5.81 -2.82
C GLN A 432 5.61 -6.31 -1.51
N VAL A 433 4.34 -6.71 -1.57
CA VAL A 433 3.62 -7.20 -0.39
C VAL A 433 3.61 -8.72 -0.34
N VAL A 434 4.03 -9.28 0.78
CA VAL A 434 4.02 -10.71 1.07
C VAL A 434 3.36 -10.98 2.41
N THR A 435 2.62 -12.08 2.52
CA THR A 435 2.05 -12.50 3.80
C THR A 435 2.72 -13.80 4.24
N LEU A 436 3.39 -13.74 5.38
CA LEU A 436 3.94 -14.92 6.05
C LEU A 436 2.84 -15.52 6.93
N GLU A 437 2.55 -16.79 6.72
CA GLU A 437 1.52 -17.50 7.46
C GLU A 437 2.15 -18.50 8.44
N PRO A 438 1.57 -18.69 9.64
CA PRO A 438 1.93 -19.81 10.49
C PRO A 438 1.41 -21.12 9.90
N GLU A 439 1.90 -22.25 10.37
CA GLU A 439 1.31 -23.55 10.03
C GLU A 439 -0.08 -23.65 10.70
N VAL A 440 -1.14 -23.64 9.87
CA VAL A 440 -2.53 -23.63 10.34
C VAL A 440 -3.08 -25.06 10.39
N ASP A 441 -3.77 -25.39 11.46
CA ASP A 441 -4.55 -26.64 11.56
C ASP A 441 -5.77 -26.59 10.63
N PRO A 442 -5.85 -27.41 9.58
CA PRO A 442 -6.97 -27.39 8.63
C PRO A 442 -8.30 -27.82 9.24
N SER A 443 -8.29 -28.39 10.44
CA SER A 443 -9.50 -28.74 11.19
C SER A 443 -10.20 -27.51 11.81
N VAL A 444 -9.55 -26.34 11.86
CA VAL A 444 -10.11 -25.14 12.45
C VAL A 444 -10.50 -24.15 11.36
N LEU A 445 -11.79 -23.90 11.23
CA LEU A 445 -12.35 -22.94 10.28
C LEU A 445 -12.49 -21.57 10.94
N THR A 446 -11.65 -20.64 10.55
CA THR A 446 -11.65 -19.25 11.08
C THR A 446 -12.31 -18.28 10.10
N ALA A 447 -12.79 -17.17 10.62
CA ALA A 447 -13.28 -16.07 9.81
C ALA A 447 -12.10 -15.34 9.12
N PRO A 448 -12.03 -15.30 7.79
CA PRO A 448 -10.98 -14.56 7.10
C PRO A 448 -11.16 -13.04 7.20
N TYR A 449 -12.37 -12.58 7.54
CA TYR A 449 -12.73 -11.16 7.63
C TYR A 449 -13.60 -10.90 8.85
N GLY A 450 -13.50 -9.69 9.41
CA GLY A 450 -14.49 -9.18 10.36
C GLY A 450 -15.79 -8.80 9.64
N GLY A 451 -16.94 -9.11 10.24
CA GLY A 451 -18.23 -8.81 9.63
C GLY A 451 -19.39 -9.40 10.42
N LYS A 452 -20.53 -9.54 9.76
CA LYS A 452 -21.73 -10.15 10.33
C LYS A 452 -21.98 -11.50 9.67
N LEU A 453 -22.05 -12.57 10.46
CA LEU A 453 -22.45 -13.90 10.00
C LEU A 453 -23.94 -13.86 9.63
N THR A 454 -24.27 -13.88 8.33
CA THR A 454 -25.64 -13.71 7.84
C THR A 454 -26.37 -15.04 7.82
N LYS A 455 -25.70 -16.11 7.37
CA LYS A 455 -26.31 -17.41 7.16
C LYS A 455 -25.32 -18.54 7.37
N LEU A 456 -25.85 -19.67 7.85
CA LEU A 456 -25.20 -20.98 7.82
C LEU A 456 -25.88 -21.82 6.77
N PHE A 457 -25.13 -22.48 5.90
CA PHE A 457 -25.64 -23.33 4.83
C PHE A 457 -25.72 -24.79 5.24
N VAL A 458 -25.11 -25.14 6.37
CA VAL A 458 -25.02 -26.50 6.90
C VAL A 458 -25.51 -26.56 8.35
N GLU A 459 -26.01 -27.73 8.77
CA GLU A 459 -26.41 -27.98 10.15
C GLU A 459 -25.19 -28.43 10.98
N ASP A 460 -25.25 -28.22 12.29
CA ASP A 460 -24.21 -28.69 13.21
C ASP A 460 -24.11 -30.22 13.19
N GLY A 461 -22.90 -30.76 13.07
CA GLY A 461 -22.64 -32.19 12.90
C GLY A 461 -22.78 -32.70 11.47
N ALA A 462 -23.18 -31.90 10.49
CA ALA A 462 -23.30 -32.33 9.11
C ALA A 462 -21.93 -32.69 8.50
N HIS A 463 -21.93 -33.62 7.56
CA HIS A 463 -20.75 -33.89 6.73
C HIS A 463 -20.65 -32.87 5.60
N VAL A 464 -19.46 -32.35 5.37
CA VAL A 464 -19.15 -31.40 4.30
C VAL A 464 -17.95 -31.88 3.49
N ASP A 465 -18.03 -31.71 2.17
CA ASP A 465 -16.91 -31.97 1.28
C ASP A 465 -16.00 -30.75 1.20
N LYS A 466 -14.73 -30.93 0.82
CA LYS A 466 -13.79 -29.85 0.54
C LYS A 466 -14.36 -28.85 -0.47
N GLY A 467 -14.33 -27.57 -0.12
CA GLY A 467 -14.86 -26.49 -0.95
C GLY A 467 -16.38 -26.28 -0.84
N THR A 468 -17.09 -27.03 0.02
CA THR A 468 -18.51 -26.80 0.28
C THR A 468 -18.71 -25.48 1.03
N PRO A 469 -19.60 -24.58 0.58
CA PRO A 469 -19.91 -23.37 1.34
C PRO A 469 -20.67 -23.76 2.62
N PHE A 470 -20.14 -23.37 3.79
CA PHE A 470 -20.76 -23.67 5.09
C PHE A 470 -21.39 -22.44 5.76
N ALA A 471 -20.91 -21.26 5.44
CA ALA A 471 -21.38 -20.01 6.04
C ALA A 471 -21.31 -18.85 5.04
N GLU A 472 -22.02 -17.76 5.34
CA GLU A 472 -21.98 -16.51 4.59
C GLU A 472 -21.78 -15.33 5.55
N VAL A 473 -20.83 -14.48 5.23
CA VAL A 473 -20.47 -13.29 6.03
C VAL A 473 -20.73 -12.04 5.21
N GLU A 474 -21.42 -11.09 5.79
CA GLU A 474 -21.61 -9.74 5.24
C GLU A 474 -20.48 -8.82 5.72
N VAL A 475 -19.72 -8.29 4.76
CA VAL A 475 -18.66 -7.31 4.98
C VAL A 475 -18.92 -6.12 4.06
N MET A 476 -19.05 -4.92 4.61
CA MET A 476 -19.30 -3.68 3.82
C MET A 476 -20.42 -3.83 2.78
N LYS A 477 -21.55 -4.44 3.19
CA LYS A 477 -22.73 -4.73 2.33
C LYS A 477 -22.49 -5.74 1.21
N MET A 478 -21.35 -6.41 1.19
CA MET A 478 -21.07 -7.53 0.29
C MET A 478 -21.17 -8.84 1.04
N LEU A 479 -21.69 -9.86 0.37
CA LEU A 479 -21.87 -11.20 0.93
C LEU A 479 -20.76 -12.11 0.42
N PHE A 480 -20.04 -12.74 1.34
CA PHE A 480 -18.93 -13.64 1.06
C PHE A 480 -19.25 -15.05 1.58
N PRO A 481 -19.36 -16.06 0.70
CA PRO A 481 -19.47 -17.44 1.14
C PRO A 481 -18.12 -17.93 1.67
N LEU A 482 -18.17 -18.61 2.82
CA LEU A 482 -17.01 -19.28 3.41
C LEU A 482 -17.09 -20.77 3.11
N HIS A 483 -15.98 -21.36 2.66
CA HIS A 483 -15.92 -22.73 2.19
C HIS A 483 -15.12 -23.60 3.17
N ALA A 484 -15.52 -24.85 3.30
CA ALA A 484 -14.80 -25.85 4.08
C ALA A 484 -13.41 -26.08 3.47
N SER A 485 -12.36 -26.07 4.31
CA SER A 485 -10.97 -26.30 3.90
C SER A 485 -10.71 -27.73 3.46
N GLU A 486 -11.35 -28.69 4.14
CA GLU A 486 -11.24 -30.13 3.89
C GLU A 486 -12.60 -30.81 4.12
N ALA A 487 -12.69 -32.11 3.75
CA ALA A 487 -13.86 -32.92 4.00
C ALA A 487 -13.90 -33.42 5.44
N GLY A 488 -15.11 -33.47 6.02
CA GLY A 488 -15.29 -33.94 7.38
C GLY A 488 -16.61 -33.52 8.00
N HIS A 489 -16.82 -33.88 9.26
CA HIS A 489 -18.01 -33.47 10.01
C HIS A 489 -17.77 -32.11 10.68
N ILE A 490 -18.65 -31.13 10.39
CA ILE A 490 -18.53 -29.77 10.86
C ILE A 490 -19.21 -29.57 12.22
N SER A 491 -18.52 -28.96 13.18
CA SER A 491 -19.08 -28.48 14.45
C SER A 491 -19.05 -26.96 14.48
N LEU A 492 -20.23 -26.35 14.55
CA LEU A 492 -20.43 -24.91 14.45
C LEU A 492 -20.22 -24.22 15.80
N ALA A 493 -19.36 -23.19 15.85
CA ALA A 493 -19.06 -22.43 17.06
C ALA A 493 -19.89 -21.14 17.18
N LYS A 494 -20.49 -20.65 16.09
CA LYS A 494 -21.21 -19.38 16.03
C LYS A 494 -22.60 -19.56 15.40
N ALA A 495 -23.54 -18.69 15.80
CA ALA A 495 -24.90 -18.66 15.28
C ALA A 495 -25.08 -17.52 14.26
N PRO A 496 -26.04 -17.64 13.31
CA PRO A 496 -26.40 -16.55 12.41
C PRO A 496 -26.79 -15.28 13.15
N GLY A 497 -26.36 -14.12 12.65
CA GLY A 497 -26.55 -12.81 13.27
C GLY A 497 -25.41 -12.38 14.19
N ALA A 498 -24.45 -13.24 14.51
CA ALA A 498 -23.28 -12.90 15.31
C ALA A 498 -22.36 -11.93 14.57
N LEU A 499 -21.80 -10.97 15.30
CA LEU A 499 -20.65 -10.19 14.84
C LEU A 499 -19.40 -11.04 15.06
N ILE A 500 -18.55 -11.10 14.06
CA ILE A 500 -17.33 -11.89 14.05
C ILE A 500 -16.13 -11.01 13.71
N ASN A 501 -15.01 -11.30 14.34
CA ASN A 501 -13.74 -10.68 14.03
C ASN A 501 -12.93 -11.56 13.08
N ALA A 502 -12.01 -10.96 12.32
CA ALA A 502 -11.06 -11.74 11.53
C ALA A 502 -10.21 -12.64 12.44
N GLY A 503 -9.93 -13.87 12.00
CA GLY A 503 -9.24 -14.88 12.80
C GLY A 503 -10.12 -15.63 13.83
N GLU A 504 -11.37 -15.21 14.06
CA GLU A 504 -12.25 -15.85 15.02
C GLU A 504 -12.73 -17.21 14.54
N VAL A 505 -12.74 -18.22 15.43
CA VAL A 505 -13.14 -19.59 15.09
C VAL A 505 -14.65 -19.64 14.85
N LEU A 506 -15.06 -20.05 13.65
CA LEU A 506 -16.45 -20.21 13.24
C LEU A 506 -16.95 -21.64 13.37
N ALA A 507 -16.09 -22.58 13.04
CA ALA A 507 -16.40 -24.00 13.12
C ALA A 507 -15.14 -24.84 13.28
N ARG A 508 -15.33 -26.11 13.64
CA ARG A 508 -14.27 -27.13 13.65
C ARG A 508 -14.69 -28.30 12.79
N LEU A 509 -13.74 -28.88 12.05
CA LEU A 509 -13.92 -30.07 11.25
C LEU A 509 -13.35 -31.29 11.97
N GLN A 510 -14.13 -32.34 12.11
CA GLN A 510 -13.60 -33.64 12.34
C GLN A 510 -13.29 -34.25 10.97
N LEU A 511 -12.02 -34.20 10.58
CA LEU A 511 -11.55 -34.61 9.25
C LEU A 511 -11.82 -36.10 9.00
N ASP A 512 -12.27 -36.45 7.79
CA ASP A 512 -12.49 -37.83 7.37
C ASP A 512 -11.17 -38.62 7.31
N ASP A 513 -10.09 -37.95 6.86
CA ASP A 513 -8.74 -38.49 6.94
C ASP A 513 -7.87 -37.57 7.78
N PRO A 514 -7.52 -37.96 9.02
CA PRO A 514 -6.65 -37.16 9.89
C PRO A 514 -5.23 -36.93 9.32
N ASN A 515 -4.83 -37.68 8.28
CA ASN A 515 -3.52 -37.55 7.64
C ASN A 515 -3.53 -36.55 6.46
N ILE A 516 -4.69 -36.07 6.04
CA ILE A 516 -4.83 -35.00 5.01
C ILE A 516 -4.55 -33.62 5.63
N VAL A 517 -3.49 -33.49 6.38
CA VAL A 517 -2.88 -32.19 6.59
C VAL A 517 -2.10 -31.93 5.31
N ALA A 518 -2.60 -31.06 4.44
CA ALA A 518 -1.81 -30.57 3.31
C ALA A 518 -0.62 -29.79 3.88
N LYS A 519 0.45 -30.53 4.23
CA LYS A 519 1.69 -29.91 4.68
C LYS A 519 2.21 -29.08 3.53
N ALA A 520 2.52 -27.82 3.81
CA ALA A 520 3.23 -26.99 2.85
C ALA A 520 4.53 -27.73 2.45
N ALA A 521 4.86 -27.70 1.18
CA ALA A 521 6.09 -28.31 0.71
C ALA A 521 7.30 -27.63 1.37
N PRO A 522 8.30 -28.36 1.87
CA PRO A 522 9.48 -27.74 2.44
C PRO A 522 10.23 -26.96 1.35
N PHE A 523 10.85 -25.87 1.73
CA PHE A 523 11.73 -25.12 0.85
C PHE A 523 13.00 -25.93 0.61
N GLU A 524 13.22 -26.37 -0.62
CA GLU A 524 14.40 -27.17 -1.02
C GLU A 524 15.45 -26.33 -1.77
N GLY A 525 15.17 -25.03 -1.99
CA GLY A 525 16.08 -24.11 -2.67
C GLY A 525 17.25 -23.66 -1.81
N GLU A 526 18.27 -23.10 -2.45
CA GLU A 526 19.36 -22.39 -1.80
C GLU A 526 18.99 -20.92 -1.64
N LEU A 527 19.47 -20.27 -0.56
CA LEU A 527 19.24 -18.84 -0.30
C LEU A 527 20.02 -17.90 -1.22
N GLY A 528 20.82 -18.44 -2.13
CA GLY A 528 21.76 -17.71 -2.99
C GLY A 528 23.12 -17.49 -2.32
N ASP A 529 24.16 -17.38 -3.15
CA ASP A 529 25.52 -16.99 -2.71
C ASP A 529 25.56 -15.46 -2.58
N PHE A 530 25.23 -14.97 -1.39
CA PHE A 530 25.42 -13.56 -1.08
C PHE A 530 26.81 -13.38 -0.45
N GLU A 531 27.60 -12.46 -1.02
CA GLU A 531 28.82 -12.04 -0.34
C GLU A 531 28.45 -11.57 1.07
N PRO A 532 29.17 -12.03 2.11
CA PRO A 532 28.94 -11.54 3.47
C PRO A 532 29.04 -10.01 3.43
N PRO A 533 28.21 -9.28 4.21
CA PRO A 533 28.34 -7.84 4.32
C PRO A 533 29.80 -7.57 4.64
N ILE A 534 30.45 -6.73 3.82
CA ILE A 534 31.89 -6.46 3.89
C ILE A 534 32.27 -6.40 5.38
N GLU A 535 32.95 -7.44 5.85
CA GLU A 535 33.60 -7.39 7.14
C GLU A 535 34.61 -6.25 7.02
N MET A 536 34.22 -5.02 7.37
CA MET A 536 35.10 -3.86 7.32
C MET A 536 36.42 -4.09 8.06
N GLY A 537 36.44 -5.14 8.91
CA GLY A 537 37.59 -5.57 9.65
C GLY A 537 38.66 -6.31 8.85
N ASN A 538 38.35 -7.02 7.78
CA ASN A 538 39.35 -7.82 7.06
C ASN A 538 40.02 -7.10 5.88
N ALA A 539 39.46 -5.97 5.42
CA ALA A 539 39.96 -5.23 4.26
C ALA A 539 40.41 -3.78 4.57
N GLY A 540 40.30 -3.33 5.81
CA GLY A 540 40.66 -1.99 6.24
C GLY A 540 42.10 -1.86 6.77
N PRO A 541 42.53 -0.62 7.08
CA PRO A 541 43.78 -0.38 7.78
C PRO A 541 43.87 -1.18 9.11
N PRO A 542 45.06 -1.58 9.58
CA PRO A 542 45.22 -2.43 10.76
C PRO A 542 44.50 -1.93 12.03
N HIS A 543 44.49 -0.65 12.28
CA HIS A 543 43.77 -0.05 13.43
C HIS A 543 42.24 -0.19 13.33
N VAL A 544 41.67 -0.15 12.12
CA VAL A 544 40.24 -0.40 11.90
C VAL A 544 39.90 -1.87 12.14
N GLN A 545 40.78 -2.76 11.68
CA GLN A 545 40.66 -4.20 11.97
C GLN A 545 40.71 -4.48 13.48
N LEU A 546 41.60 -3.83 14.21
CA LEU A 546 41.69 -3.99 15.67
C LEU A 546 40.38 -3.55 16.35
N ARG A 547 39.87 -2.36 16.05
CA ARG A 547 38.58 -1.88 16.61
C ARG A 547 37.41 -2.80 16.29
N TYR A 548 37.40 -3.37 15.09
CA TYR A 548 36.39 -4.36 14.71
C TYR A 548 36.50 -5.65 15.56
N LEU A 549 37.70 -6.18 15.75
CA LEU A 549 37.93 -7.37 16.58
C LEU A 549 37.61 -7.10 18.06
N GLU A 550 37.96 -5.92 18.58
CA GLU A 550 37.56 -5.49 19.93
C GLU A 550 36.05 -5.46 20.10
N ALA A 551 35.32 -4.92 19.12
CA ALA A 551 33.87 -4.92 19.15
C ALA A 551 33.30 -6.35 19.14
N ARG A 552 33.87 -7.28 18.35
CA ARG A 552 33.48 -8.71 18.35
C ARG A 552 33.70 -9.36 19.72
N VAL A 553 34.84 -9.11 20.35
CA VAL A 553 35.09 -9.61 21.71
C VAL A 553 34.08 -9.05 22.70
N HIS A 554 33.76 -7.78 22.63
CA HIS A 554 32.72 -7.20 23.49
C HIS A 554 31.36 -7.87 23.25
N HIS A 555 30.97 -8.09 22.01
CA HIS A 555 29.71 -8.78 21.70
C HIS A 555 29.71 -10.21 22.25
N MET A 556 30.83 -10.95 22.15
CA MET A 556 30.95 -12.28 22.75
C MET A 556 30.81 -12.23 24.28
N LEU A 557 31.41 -11.24 24.93
CA LEU A 557 31.24 -11.01 26.38
C LEU A 557 29.81 -10.64 26.78
N ASP A 558 29.09 -9.98 25.88
CA ASP A 558 27.67 -9.67 26.04
C ASP A 558 26.75 -10.88 25.72
N GLY A 559 27.32 -12.01 25.31
CA GLY A 559 26.61 -13.28 25.07
C GLY A 559 26.19 -13.55 23.65
N TYR A 560 26.62 -12.75 22.68
CA TYR A 560 26.34 -13.01 21.25
C TYR A 560 27.19 -14.15 20.69
N VAL A 561 26.66 -14.83 19.67
CA VAL A 561 27.33 -15.98 19.04
C VAL A 561 28.47 -15.52 18.12
N ASP A 562 29.66 -16.02 18.29
CA ASP A 562 30.79 -15.84 17.38
C ASP A 562 31.74 -17.02 17.42
N ASN A 563 32.70 -17.09 16.49
CA ASN A 563 33.74 -18.08 16.48
C ASN A 563 34.91 -17.62 17.34
N GLU A 564 34.94 -18.07 18.63
CA GLU A 564 35.92 -17.66 19.63
C GLU A 564 37.35 -17.89 19.16
N ASP A 565 37.65 -19.09 18.65
CA ASP A 565 38.99 -19.46 18.23
C ASP A 565 39.51 -18.55 17.12
N LYS A 566 38.68 -18.29 16.12
CA LYS A 566 39.03 -17.42 15.00
C LYS A 566 39.19 -15.96 15.41
N VAL A 567 38.34 -15.46 16.30
CA VAL A 567 38.45 -14.09 16.81
C VAL A 567 39.72 -13.91 17.62
N LEU A 568 40.05 -14.85 18.49
CA LEU A 568 41.25 -14.81 19.31
C LEU A 568 42.54 -14.93 18.47
N GLU A 569 42.54 -15.79 17.44
CA GLU A 569 43.66 -15.92 16.49
C GLU A 569 43.90 -14.59 15.76
N LEU A 570 42.87 -13.99 15.20
CA LEU A 570 42.95 -12.71 14.47
C LEU A 570 43.35 -11.56 15.40
N LEU A 571 42.79 -11.52 16.61
CA LEU A 571 43.14 -10.52 17.61
C LEU A 571 44.62 -10.67 18.04
N GLY A 572 45.12 -11.89 18.26
CA GLY A 572 46.51 -12.15 18.56
C GLY A 572 47.45 -11.70 17.43
N ALA A 573 47.08 -11.94 16.19
CA ALA A 573 47.83 -11.50 15.01
C ALA A 573 47.90 -9.95 14.90
N ILE A 574 46.77 -9.28 15.04
CA ILE A 574 46.71 -7.81 14.90
C ILE A 574 47.40 -7.07 16.07
N LEU A 575 47.33 -7.60 17.30
CA LEU A 575 48.00 -7.02 18.46
C LEU A 575 49.52 -7.09 18.37
N THR A 576 50.05 -8.03 17.58
CA THR A 576 51.51 -8.14 17.32
C THR A 576 51.95 -7.35 16.10
N ASP A 577 51.03 -6.73 15.34
CA ASP A 577 51.35 -5.95 14.16
C ASP A 577 51.76 -4.52 14.54
N ALA A 578 53.04 -4.21 14.33
CA ALA A 578 53.62 -2.90 14.63
C ALA A 578 53.02 -1.76 13.79
N SER A 579 52.34 -2.08 12.67
CA SER A 579 51.74 -1.08 11.78
C SER A 579 50.41 -0.52 12.29
N VAL A 580 49.77 -1.10 13.30
CA VAL A 580 48.49 -0.65 13.86
C VAL A 580 48.56 0.78 14.33
N MET A 581 49.54 1.11 15.19
CA MET A 581 49.67 2.50 15.69
C MET A 581 50.04 3.46 14.61
N HIS A 582 50.82 3.06 13.61
CA HIS A 582 51.21 3.89 12.48
C HIS A 582 50.00 4.22 11.62
N SER A 583 49.19 3.24 11.27
CA SER A 583 47.97 3.41 10.45
C SER A 583 46.89 4.26 11.14
N GLU A 584 46.73 4.14 12.46
CA GLU A 584 45.83 4.98 13.25
C GLU A 584 46.30 6.45 13.26
N PHE A 585 47.58 6.68 13.41
CA PHE A 585 48.16 7.99 13.38
C PHE A 585 48.03 8.64 11.99
N GLU A 586 48.24 7.91 10.89
CA GLU A 586 48.03 8.41 9.53
C GLU A 586 46.59 8.84 9.30
N GLU A 587 45.58 8.08 9.76
CA GLU A 587 44.18 8.47 9.67
C GLU A 587 43.90 9.75 10.46
N LEU A 588 44.39 9.83 11.69
CA LEU A 588 44.24 11.05 12.52
C LEU A 588 44.90 12.27 11.86
N MET A 589 46.06 12.08 11.26
CA MET A 589 46.75 13.18 10.54
C MET A 589 46.01 13.57 9.26
N THR A 590 45.42 12.63 8.55
CA THR A 590 44.58 12.92 7.35
C THR A 590 43.33 13.70 7.74
N GLY A 591 42.65 13.30 8.84
CA GLY A 591 41.42 13.94 9.32
C GLY A 591 41.64 15.32 10.01
N ALA A 592 42.66 15.44 10.84
CA ALA A 592 42.91 16.59 11.69
C ALA A 592 44.13 17.43 11.23
N GLY A 593 45.01 16.90 10.40
CA GLY A 593 46.26 17.53 10.00
C GLY A 593 46.09 18.88 9.33
N SER A 594 45.02 19.08 8.55
CA SER A 594 44.67 20.37 7.94
C SER A 594 44.27 21.46 8.95
N LYS A 595 43.89 21.06 10.17
CA LYS A 595 43.50 21.95 11.28
C LYS A 595 44.63 22.26 12.23
N LEU A 596 45.78 21.55 12.12
CA LEU A 596 46.96 21.80 12.94
C LEU A 596 47.83 22.90 12.32
N PRO A 597 48.43 23.78 13.15
CA PRO A 597 49.48 24.70 12.70
C PRO A 597 50.65 23.94 12.05
N GLN A 598 51.36 24.60 11.12
CA GLN A 598 52.42 23.98 10.32
C GLN A 598 53.55 23.36 11.16
N ALA A 599 54.04 24.04 12.15
CA ALA A 599 55.17 23.58 12.98
C ALA A 599 54.85 22.29 13.79
N PRO A 600 53.70 22.16 14.50
CA PRO A 600 53.30 20.89 15.11
C PRO A 600 53.12 19.76 14.11
N ARG A 601 52.58 20.04 12.91
CA ARG A 601 52.37 19.06 11.87
C ARG A 601 53.67 18.47 11.32
N GLU A 602 54.65 19.37 11.05
CA GLU A 602 55.99 18.96 10.60
C GLU A 602 56.74 18.13 11.69
N ALA A 603 56.65 18.57 12.96
CA ALA A 603 57.25 17.83 14.07
C ALA A 603 56.65 16.43 14.26
N LEU A 604 55.34 16.30 14.13
CA LEU A 604 54.63 15.02 14.20
C LEU A 604 54.95 14.12 12.99
N GLY A 605 55.03 14.68 11.78
CA GLY A 605 55.46 13.94 10.58
C GLY A 605 56.89 13.42 10.65
N ALA A 606 57.81 14.19 11.23
CA ALA A 606 59.18 13.77 11.42
C ALA A 606 59.34 12.63 12.44
N LEU A 607 58.46 12.50 13.43
CA LEU A 607 58.45 11.41 14.39
C LEU A 607 58.06 10.06 13.77
N LEU A 608 57.38 10.08 12.66
CA LEU A 608 56.93 8.86 11.96
C LEU A 608 57.94 8.31 10.95
N GLY A 609 59.05 8.96 10.70
CA GLY A 609 60.14 8.43 9.88
C GLY A 609 59.84 8.22 8.40
N GLY A 610 58.84 8.94 7.87
CA GLY A 610 58.51 8.93 6.44
C GLY A 610 59.33 9.94 5.64
N PRO A 611 59.83 9.62 4.42
CA PRO A 611 60.44 10.60 3.54
C PRO A 611 59.35 11.58 3.06
N ASP A 612 59.75 12.85 2.99
CA ASP A 612 59.00 13.97 2.38
C ASP A 612 58.65 13.65 0.93
N GLU A 613 57.52 12.96 0.70
CA GLU A 613 56.86 12.96 -0.61
C GLU A 613 55.57 13.77 -0.49
N GLY A 614 55.69 15.00 -0.87
CA GLY A 614 54.71 15.95 -1.36
C GLY A 614 53.24 15.75 -1.00
N LEU A 615 52.76 16.23 0.15
CA LEU A 615 51.37 16.67 0.33
C LEU A 615 51.23 18.08 -0.28
N GLY A 616 51.26 18.12 -1.59
CA GLY A 616 51.01 19.32 -2.39
C GLY A 616 49.92 19.04 -3.43
N GLY A 617 48.74 19.64 -3.22
CA GLY A 617 47.69 19.67 -4.20
C GLY A 617 46.33 19.87 -3.56
#